data_402082485a9165448de1f61a35201875
#
_entry.id   402082485a9165448de1f61a35201875
#
_cell.length_a   1.000
_cell.length_b   1.000
_cell.length_c   1.000
_cell.angle_alpha   90.00
_cell.angle_beta   90.00
_cell.angle_gamma   90.00
#
_symmetry.space_group_name_H-M   'P 1'
#
loop_
_entity.id
_entity.type
_entity.pdbx_description
1 polymer ?
#
loop_
_entity_poly.entity_id
_entity_poly.type
_entity_poly.pdbx_seq_one_letter_code
_entity_poly.pdbx_strand_id
1 'polypeptide(L)'
;METIDKEKIKESVRESYAKVAKAGGVPIGTIAAASCCSPSDNSAETNRSASCCGGPAATPEQLSAVMGYSKKDIAGVIEGANMGLGCGNPVALASLNPGETVVDLGSGGGFDCFLAARQVGETGQVIGVDMTPEMITKARKNVDKMGTSNVEFRLGEIEHLPVADNSADIIMSNCVINLSPEKLSVYREAFRILRPNGRLAISDIVATAPLPDEIQKDLALVSACVGGAETIEDTVKILENVGFQDIKVKPKDESRKLISEWAPGENNNAGEYVVSAYIEAIKPVSDK
;
A
#
# COMPACT_ATOMS: atom_id res chain seq x y z
N MET A 1 -15.88 22.97 11.97
CA MET A 1 -14.67 22.17 11.74
C MET A 1 -14.41 22.18 10.24
N GLU A 2 -13.31 22.77 9.76
CA GLU A 2 -12.94 22.67 8.35
C GLU A 2 -12.49 21.24 8.07
N THR A 3 -13.26 20.55 7.25
CA THR A 3 -12.85 19.25 6.68
C THR A 3 -11.81 19.54 5.61
N ILE A 4 -10.71 18.78 5.60
CA ILE A 4 -9.74 18.87 4.50
C ILE A 4 -10.46 18.53 3.19
N ASP A 5 -10.24 19.34 2.17
CA ASP A 5 -10.80 19.11 0.84
C ASP A 5 -10.28 17.78 0.28
N LYS A 6 -11.18 16.92 -0.16
CA LYS A 6 -10.86 15.58 -0.69
C LYS A 6 -9.90 15.66 -1.88
N GLU A 7 -10.07 16.66 -2.75
CA GLU A 7 -9.20 16.88 -3.89
C GLU A 7 -7.76 17.23 -3.47
N LYS A 8 -7.61 18.03 -2.41
CA LYS A 8 -6.27 18.35 -1.86
C LYS A 8 -5.57 17.11 -1.30
N ILE A 9 -6.33 16.19 -0.68
CA ILE A 9 -5.76 14.93 -0.21
C ILE A 9 -5.25 14.12 -1.40
N LYS A 10 -6.07 13.92 -2.43
CA LYS A 10 -5.71 13.16 -3.64
C LYS A 10 -4.52 13.78 -4.36
N GLU A 11 -4.47 15.11 -4.48
CA GLU A 11 -3.37 15.84 -5.10
C GLU A 11 -2.07 15.64 -4.32
N SER A 12 -2.08 15.82 -2.99
CA SER A 12 -0.92 15.61 -2.11
C SER A 12 -0.38 14.18 -2.21
N VAL A 13 -1.26 13.19 -2.20
CA VAL A 13 -0.89 11.78 -2.36
C VAL A 13 -0.26 11.55 -3.73
N ARG A 14 -0.91 12.01 -4.81
CA ARG A 14 -0.42 11.86 -6.19
C ARG A 14 0.97 12.47 -6.37
N GLU A 15 1.19 13.69 -5.85
CA GLU A 15 2.50 14.35 -5.92
C GLU A 15 3.58 13.58 -5.14
N SER A 16 3.25 13.07 -3.95
CA SER A 16 4.17 12.31 -3.12
C SER A 16 4.61 11.02 -3.82
N TYR A 17 3.67 10.26 -4.36
CA TYR A 17 3.96 9.02 -5.07
C TYR A 17 4.62 9.25 -6.45
N ALA A 18 4.33 10.37 -7.14
CA ALA A 18 5.05 10.75 -8.35
C ALA A 18 6.54 11.02 -8.08
N LYS A 19 6.88 11.64 -6.93
CA LYS A 19 8.27 11.83 -6.49
C LYS A 19 8.95 10.49 -6.24
N VAL A 20 8.28 9.56 -5.55
CA VAL A 20 8.79 8.20 -5.31
C VAL A 20 9.04 7.47 -6.62
N ALA A 21 8.10 7.51 -7.57
CA ALA A 21 8.25 6.87 -8.87
C ALA A 21 9.48 7.39 -9.65
N LYS A 22 9.70 8.71 -9.64
CA LYS A 22 10.85 9.37 -10.30
C LYS A 22 12.19 9.03 -9.62
N ALA A 23 12.20 8.92 -8.29
CA ALA A 23 13.40 8.58 -7.52
C ALA A 23 13.82 7.10 -7.63
N GLY A 24 12.95 6.23 -8.14
CA GLY A 24 13.24 4.80 -8.24
C GLY A 24 12.86 3.98 -7.01
N GLY A 25 12.12 4.56 -6.10
CA GLY A 25 11.71 3.98 -4.82
C GLY A 25 12.46 4.66 -3.66
N VAL A 26 11.74 5.42 -2.89
CA VAL A 26 12.15 5.89 -1.56
C VAL A 26 10.92 5.73 -0.69
N PRO A 27 11.03 5.08 0.46
CA PRO A 27 9.90 4.97 1.37
C PRO A 27 9.39 6.37 1.72
N ILE A 28 8.08 6.58 1.62
CA ILE A 28 7.43 7.76 2.18
C ILE A 28 7.62 7.65 3.69
N GLY A 29 8.21 8.70 4.30
CA GLY A 29 8.65 8.63 5.68
C GLY A 29 9.92 7.79 5.83
N THR A 30 10.96 8.12 5.03
CA THR A 30 12.30 7.56 5.27
C THR A 30 12.60 7.60 6.75
N ILE A 31 12.97 6.45 7.32
CA ILE A 31 13.53 6.34 8.65
C ILE A 31 14.57 7.44 8.76
N ALA A 32 14.24 8.51 9.49
CA ALA A 32 15.20 9.54 9.82
C ALA A 32 16.29 8.77 10.59
N ALA A 33 17.45 8.63 9.98
CA ALA A 33 18.59 8.03 10.63
C ALA A 33 18.73 8.75 11.97
N ALA A 34 18.57 8.00 13.06
CA ALA A 34 18.64 8.52 14.41
C ALA A 34 19.87 9.42 14.51
N SER A 35 19.65 10.70 14.71
CA SER A 35 20.70 11.70 14.90
C SER A 35 21.37 11.39 16.23
N CYS A 36 22.39 10.54 16.21
CA CYS A 36 23.31 10.37 17.31
C CYS A 36 24.38 11.47 17.26
N CYS A 37 23.99 12.72 17.55
CA CYS A 37 24.95 13.77 17.88
C CYS A 37 24.33 14.68 18.93
N SER A 38 24.50 14.32 20.19
CA SER A 38 24.46 15.30 21.27
C SER A 38 25.69 16.20 21.16
N PRO A 39 25.56 17.53 21.23
CA PRO A 39 26.71 18.41 21.25
C PRO A 39 27.28 18.47 22.67
N SER A 40 28.44 17.87 22.88
CA SER A 40 29.29 18.21 24.02
C SER A 40 30.73 18.30 23.56
N ASP A 41 31.24 19.52 23.73
CA ASP A 41 32.63 19.95 23.89
C ASP A 41 33.50 20.27 22.68
N ASN A 42 33.91 21.55 22.73
CA ASN A 42 34.94 22.22 22.01
C ASN A 42 36.30 21.50 22.08
N SER A 43 36.95 21.33 20.93
CA SER A 43 38.31 21.78 20.71
C SER A 43 38.87 21.31 19.35
N ALA A 44 39.45 22.29 18.62
CA ALA A 44 40.57 22.20 17.65
C ALA A 44 40.43 21.37 16.36
N GLU A 45 40.33 22.13 15.26
CA GLU A 45 40.98 21.94 13.94
C GLU A 45 41.58 20.59 13.58
N THR A 46 40.99 19.95 12.57
CA THR A 46 41.71 19.50 11.36
C THR A 46 40.71 18.87 10.37
N ASN A 47 40.90 19.23 9.11
CA ASN A 47 40.37 18.75 7.87
C ASN A 47 40.00 17.24 7.89
N ARG A 48 38.72 16.91 7.99
CA ARG A 48 38.19 15.57 7.66
C ARG A 48 36.78 15.71 7.08
N SER A 49 36.61 15.26 5.83
CA SER A 49 35.35 15.00 5.19
C SER A 49 34.38 14.33 6.19
N ALA A 50 33.33 15.06 6.56
CA ALA A 50 32.31 14.60 7.50
C ALA A 50 31.53 13.44 6.87
N SER A 51 31.92 12.22 7.19
CA SER A 51 31.05 11.05 7.15
C SER A 51 30.19 11.11 8.41
N CYS A 52 29.04 11.74 8.34
CA CYS A 52 28.02 11.63 9.38
C CYS A 52 27.58 10.15 9.46
N CYS A 53 27.54 9.61 10.66
CA CYS A 53 27.08 8.27 11.01
C CYS A 53 25.56 8.11 10.78
N GLY A 54 25.12 8.14 9.51
CA GLY A 54 23.84 7.64 9.09
C GLY A 54 24.06 6.22 8.57
N GLY A 55 23.51 5.21 9.22
CA GLY A 55 23.43 3.89 8.62
C GLY A 55 22.76 4.00 7.24
N PRO A 56 23.11 3.14 6.27
CA PRO A 56 22.49 3.17 4.96
C PRO A 56 20.97 3.03 5.12
N ALA A 57 20.20 3.90 4.45
CA ALA A 57 18.74 3.77 4.40
C ALA A 57 18.37 2.35 3.95
N ALA A 58 17.33 1.77 4.57
CA ALA A 58 16.90 0.41 4.23
C ALA A 58 16.57 0.31 2.74
N THR A 59 17.04 -0.76 2.09
CA THR A 59 16.73 -0.98 0.68
C THR A 59 15.30 -1.46 0.48
N PRO A 60 14.70 -1.27 -0.72
CA PRO A 60 13.38 -1.83 -1.03
C PRO A 60 13.25 -3.32 -0.72
N GLU A 61 14.30 -4.11 -0.98
CA GLU A 61 14.33 -5.55 -0.72
C GLU A 61 14.29 -5.87 0.77
N GLN A 62 15.02 -5.10 1.59
CA GLN A 62 15.01 -5.25 3.05
C GLN A 62 13.62 -4.96 3.62
N LEU A 63 12.98 -3.89 3.15
CA LEU A 63 11.62 -3.54 3.57
C LEU A 63 10.62 -4.61 3.16
N SER A 64 10.66 -5.07 1.92
CA SER A 64 9.79 -6.15 1.45
C SER A 64 9.98 -7.46 2.25
N ALA A 65 11.21 -7.79 2.63
CA ALA A 65 11.46 -8.96 3.48
C ALA A 65 10.79 -8.83 4.86
N VAL A 66 10.81 -7.63 5.47
CA VAL A 66 10.11 -7.35 6.74
C VAL A 66 8.59 -7.43 6.56
N MET A 67 8.06 -7.05 5.41
CA MET A 67 6.64 -7.14 5.06
C MET A 67 6.17 -8.58 4.79
N GLY A 68 7.08 -9.57 4.76
CA GLY A 68 6.75 -10.97 4.62
C GLY A 68 6.90 -11.55 3.21
N TYR A 69 7.56 -10.84 2.29
CA TYR A 69 7.92 -11.41 1.00
C TYR A 69 9.15 -12.31 1.12
N SER A 70 9.11 -13.45 0.46
CA SER A 70 10.25 -14.37 0.43
C SER A 70 11.40 -13.83 -0.43
N LYS A 71 12.62 -14.31 -0.19
CA LYS A 71 13.77 -14.00 -1.06
C LYS A 71 13.51 -14.39 -2.53
N LYS A 72 12.73 -15.46 -2.75
CA LYS A 72 12.34 -15.91 -4.09
C LYS A 72 11.38 -14.93 -4.77
N ASP A 73 10.42 -14.36 -4.01
CA ASP A 73 9.51 -13.35 -4.53
C ASP A 73 10.27 -12.10 -4.94
N ILE A 74 11.11 -11.58 -4.04
CA ILE A 74 11.91 -10.38 -4.27
C ILE A 74 12.86 -10.54 -5.47
N ALA A 75 13.61 -11.65 -5.53
CA ALA A 75 14.54 -11.94 -6.63
C ALA A 75 13.83 -12.27 -7.94
N GLY A 76 12.58 -12.64 -7.86
CA GLY A 76 11.78 -13.05 -9.01
C GLY A 76 11.17 -11.90 -9.80
N VAL A 77 11.21 -10.67 -9.31
CA VAL A 77 10.63 -9.50 -9.99
C VAL A 77 11.77 -8.57 -10.42
N ILE A 78 11.56 -7.89 -11.55
CA ILE A 78 12.56 -7.00 -12.15
C ILE A 78 12.91 -5.84 -11.21
N GLU A 79 14.16 -5.41 -11.28
CA GLU A 79 14.64 -4.22 -10.61
C GLU A 79 13.79 -2.98 -10.98
N GLY A 80 13.37 -2.22 -9.96
CA GLY A 80 12.54 -1.02 -10.11
C GLY A 80 11.03 -1.29 -10.07
N ALA A 81 10.54 -2.55 -10.04
CA ALA A 81 9.16 -2.84 -9.72
C ALA A 81 8.93 -2.82 -8.20
N ASN A 82 9.87 -3.39 -7.44
CA ASN A 82 9.89 -3.27 -5.99
C ASN A 82 10.42 -1.88 -5.58
N MET A 83 9.59 -1.10 -4.93
CA MET A 83 9.93 0.23 -4.42
C MET A 83 9.97 0.30 -2.90
N GLY A 84 9.82 -0.82 -2.20
CA GLY A 84 9.78 -0.90 -0.75
C GLY A 84 8.54 -0.26 -0.13
N LEU A 85 7.47 -0.10 -0.89
CA LEU A 85 6.20 0.46 -0.44
C LEU A 85 5.25 -0.65 0.02
N GLY A 86 4.37 -0.33 0.97
CA GLY A 86 3.38 -1.28 1.49
C GLY A 86 3.53 -1.53 3.00
N CYS A 87 2.70 -2.40 3.54
CA CYS A 87 2.68 -2.76 4.97
C CYS A 87 2.46 -4.26 5.21
N GLY A 88 2.50 -5.08 4.16
CA GLY A 88 2.38 -6.52 4.24
C GLY A 88 2.45 -7.19 2.87
N ASN A 89 2.01 -8.44 2.79
CA ASN A 89 2.05 -9.26 1.59
C ASN A 89 0.63 -9.75 1.22
N PRO A 90 -0.14 -8.98 0.43
CA PRO A 90 -1.48 -9.36 0.00
C PRO A 90 -1.47 -10.57 -0.94
N VAL A 91 -0.39 -10.80 -1.69
CA VAL A 91 -0.25 -11.95 -2.59
C VAL A 91 -0.25 -13.27 -1.81
N ALA A 92 0.46 -13.30 -0.66
CA ALA A 92 0.43 -14.47 0.22
C ALA A 92 -0.94 -14.68 0.88
N LEU A 93 -1.64 -13.58 1.19
CA LEU A 93 -3.00 -13.62 1.74
C LEU A 93 -4.02 -14.13 0.72
N ALA A 94 -3.89 -13.74 -0.55
CA ALA A 94 -4.88 -13.94 -1.60
C ALA A 94 -5.14 -15.41 -1.93
N SER A 95 -4.18 -16.32 -1.64
CA SER A 95 -4.30 -17.75 -1.98
C SER A 95 -4.73 -17.96 -3.44
N LEU A 96 -3.96 -17.36 -4.37
CA LEU A 96 -4.28 -17.30 -5.79
C LEU A 96 -4.32 -18.70 -6.44
N ASN A 97 -5.28 -18.94 -7.32
CA ASN A 97 -5.41 -20.15 -8.10
C ASN A 97 -5.10 -19.89 -9.59
N PRO A 98 -4.57 -20.88 -10.32
CA PRO A 98 -4.40 -20.77 -11.77
C PRO A 98 -5.70 -20.41 -12.48
N GLY A 99 -5.63 -19.46 -13.42
CA GLY A 99 -6.77 -19.00 -14.22
C GLY A 99 -7.60 -17.86 -13.60
N GLU A 100 -7.33 -17.45 -12.36
CA GLU A 100 -8.06 -16.34 -11.74
C GLU A 100 -7.72 -14.98 -12.37
N THR A 101 -8.70 -14.08 -12.36
CA THR A 101 -8.53 -12.65 -12.69
C THR A 101 -8.34 -11.86 -11.41
N VAL A 102 -7.20 -11.22 -11.28
CA VAL A 102 -6.77 -10.43 -10.12
C VAL A 102 -6.80 -8.95 -10.47
N VAL A 103 -7.32 -8.11 -9.57
CA VAL A 103 -7.19 -6.65 -9.66
C VAL A 103 -6.39 -6.17 -8.46
N ASP A 104 -5.34 -5.39 -8.72
CA ASP A 104 -4.47 -4.80 -7.70
C ASP A 104 -4.73 -3.30 -7.61
N LEU A 105 -5.21 -2.84 -6.44
CA LEU A 105 -5.52 -1.44 -6.18
C LEU A 105 -4.27 -0.70 -5.70
N GLY A 106 -3.87 0.34 -6.43
CA GLY A 106 -2.64 1.09 -6.17
C GLY A 106 -1.39 0.27 -6.51
N SER A 107 -1.35 -0.27 -7.71
CA SER A 107 -0.34 -1.24 -8.15
C SER A 107 1.10 -0.71 -8.21
N GLY A 108 1.31 0.61 -8.10
CA GLY A 108 2.63 1.23 -8.14
C GLY A 108 3.46 0.80 -9.35
N GLY A 109 4.69 0.32 -9.10
CA GLY A 109 5.60 -0.21 -10.13
C GLY A 109 5.28 -1.62 -10.61
N GLY A 110 4.24 -2.26 -10.06
CA GLY A 110 3.73 -3.57 -10.47
C GLY A 110 4.27 -4.76 -9.67
N PHE A 111 4.92 -4.55 -8.53
CA PHE A 111 5.57 -5.63 -7.77
C PHE A 111 4.60 -6.77 -7.43
N ASP A 112 3.48 -6.47 -6.77
CA ASP A 112 2.47 -7.47 -6.41
C ASP A 112 1.76 -8.05 -7.63
N CYS A 113 1.53 -7.25 -8.68
CA CYS A 113 0.98 -7.72 -9.96
C CYS A 113 1.85 -8.80 -10.61
N PHE A 114 3.17 -8.63 -10.65
CA PHE A 114 4.07 -9.62 -11.24
C PHE A 114 4.14 -10.91 -10.40
N LEU A 115 4.07 -10.80 -9.08
CA LEU A 115 3.99 -11.97 -8.20
C LEU A 115 2.67 -12.73 -8.41
N ALA A 116 1.55 -12.01 -8.48
CA ALA A 116 0.24 -12.58 -8.76
C ALA A 116 0.19 -13.26 -10.12
N ALA A 117 0.71 -12.62 -11.16
CA ALA A 117 0.73 -13.16 -12.53
C ALA A 117 1.39 -14.53 -12.64
N ARG A 118 2.46 -14.76 -11.86
CA ARG A 118 3.11 -16.06 -11.80
C ARG A 118 2.24 -17.14 -11.15
N GLN A 119 1.44 -16.76 -10.14
CA GLN A 119 0.59 -17.71 -9.43
C GLN A 119 -0.64 -18.07 -10.24
N VAL A 120 -1.29 -17.08 -10.88
CA VAL A 120 -2.46 -17.33 -11.74
C VAL A 120 -2.11 -17.98 -13.08
N GLY A 121 -0.83 -17.93 -13.49
CA GLY A 121 -0.34 -18.58 -14.70
C GLY A 121 -0.88 -17.96 -15.99
N GLU A 122 -0.56 -18.60 -17.13
CA GLU A 122 -0.87 -18.08 -18.48
C GLU A 122 -2.37 -17.94 -18.76
N THR A 123 -3.22 -18.71 -18.09
CA THR A 123 -4.67 -18.65 -18.25
C THR A 123 -5.36 -17.64 -17.35
N GLY A 124 -4.65 -17.11 -16.36
CA GLY A 124 -5.12 -16.04 -15.48
C GLY A 124 -4.74 -14.65 -15.99
N GLN A 125 -5.31 -13.63 -15.41
CA GLN A 125 -5.06 -12.23 -15.76
C GLN A 125 -4.84 -11.38 -14.52
N VAL A 126 -3.96 -10.39 -14.60
CA VAL A 126 -3.74 -9.40 -13.55
C VAL A 126 -3.91 -7.99 -14.11
N ILE A 127 -4.72 -7.19 -13.44
CA ILE A 127 -4.98 -5.79 -13.79
C ILE A 127 -4.51 -4.93 -12.62
N GLY A 128 -3.44 -4.16 -12.82
CA GLY A 128 -3.00 -3.15 -11.86
C GLY A 128 -3.67 -1.80 -12.15
N VAL A 129 -4.23 -1.16 -11.11
CA VAL A 129 -4.80 0.19 -11.21
C VAL A 129 -4.01 1.12 -10.30
N ASP A 130 -3.61 2.28 -10.81
CA ASP A 130 -2.94 3.33 -10.03
C ASP A 130 -3.35 4.71 -10.56
N MET A 131 -3.50 5.69 -9.67
CA MET A 131 -3.89 7.05 -10.05
C MET A 131 -2.70 7.92 -10.48
N THR A 132 -1.46 7.45 -10.27
CA THR A 132 -0.24 8.19 -10.54
C THR A 132 0.32 7.86 -11.92
N PRO A 133 0.32 8.79 -12.89
CA PRO A 133 0.80 8.52 -14.26
C PRO A 133 2.24 8.02 -14.32
N GLU A 134 3.10 8.50 -13.43
CA GLU A 134 4.50 8.07 -13.32
C GLU A 134 4.62 6.61 -12.90
N MET A 135 3.76 6.15 -11.97
CA MET A 135 3.69 4.75 -11.54
C MET A 135 3.26 3.85 -12.71
N ILE A 136 2.17 4.21 -13.38
CA ILE A 136 1.68 3.47 -14.56
C ILE A 136 2.72 3.41 -15.68
N THR A 137 3.41 4.52 -15.94
CA THR A 137 4.49 4.55 -16.95
C THR A 137 5.62 3.58 -16.58
N LYS A 138 6.00 3.53 -15.30
CA LYS A 138 7.02 2.62 -14.79
C LYS A 138 6.56 1.17 -14.86
N ALA A 139 5.33 0.89 -14.41
CA ALA A 139 4.75 -0.44 -14.42
C ALA A 139 4.66 -1.03 -15.84
N ARG A 140 4.20 -0.24 -16.83
CA ARG A 140 4.16 -0.65 -18.23
C ARG A 140 5.55 -0.95 -18.81
N LYS A 141 6.55 -0.12 -18.53
CA LYS A 141 7.95 -0.43 -18.90
C LYS A 141 8.46 -1.71 -18.26
N ASN A 142 8.01 -2.03 -17.05
CA ASN A 142 8.36 -3.26 -16.37
C ASN A 142 7.69 -4.49 -17.03
N VAL A 143 6.45 -4.39 -17.53
CA VAL A 143 5.80 -5.44 -18.34
C VAL A 143 6.66 -5.77 -19.57
N ASP A 144 7.05 -4.74 -20.34
CA ASP A 144 7.86 -4.92 -21.54
C ASP A 144 9.18 -5.66 -21.26
N LYS A 145 9.83 -5.31 -20.13
CA LYS A 145 11.09 -5.95 -19.72
C LYS A 145 10.91 -7.37 -19.21
N MET A 146 9.80 -7.64 -18.48
CA MET A 146 9.48 -8.97 -17.95
C MET A 146 8.99 -9.92 -19.04
N GLY A 147 8.48 -9.40 -20.17
CA GLY A 147 7.88 -10.19 -21.23
C GLY A 147 6.61 -10.93 -20.79
N THR A 148 5.90 -10.43 -19.78
CA THR A 148 4.65 -11.02 -19.30
C THR A 148 3.48 -10.57 -20.16
N SER A 149 2.63 -11.50 -20.62
CA SER A 149 1.48 -11.22 -21.47
C SER A 149 0.14 -11.16 -20.71
N ASN A 150 0.12 -11.60 -19.45
CA ASN A 150 -1.08 -11.70 -18.61
C ASN A 150 -1.18 -10.59 -17.55
N VAL A 151 -0.43 -9.49 -17.71
CA VAL A 151 -0.48 -8.32 -16.81
C VAL A 151 -0.75 -7.07 -17.63
N GLU A 152 -1.70 -6.26 -17.20
CA GLU A 152 -1.94 -4.93 -17.76
C GLU A 152 -2.06 -3.88 -16.66
N PHE A 153 -1.74 -2.61 -16.99
CA PHE A 153 -1.83 -1.49 -16.07
C PHE A 153 -2.72 -0.39 -16.61
N ARG A 154 -3.67 0.05 -15.78
CA ARG A 154 -4.67 1.07 -16.10
C ARG A 154 -4.51 2.28 -15.19
N LEU A 155 -4.49 3.47 -15.78
CA LEU A 155 -4.56 4.72 -15.02
C LEU A 155 -6.00 4.91 -14.54
N GLY A 156 -6.18 5.08 -13.22
CA GLY A 156 -7.51 5.27 -12.64
C GLY A 156 -7.44 5.46 -11.13
N GLU A 157 -8.52 6.02 -10.58
CA GLU A 157 -8.71 6.16 -9.14
C GLU A 157 -9.42 4.92 -8.59
N ILE A 158 -9.10 4.53 -7.36
CA ILE A 158 -9.67 3.33 -6.74
C ILE A 158 -11.14 3.51 -6.35
N GLU A 159 -11.62 4.75 -6.28
CA GLU A 159 -13.02 5.11 -6.09
C GLU A 159 -13.87 4.97 -7.37
N HIS A 160 -13.21 4.83 -8.54
CA HIS A 160 -13.85 4.70 -9.86
C HIS A 160 -13.00 3.80 -10.76
N LEU A 161 -13.07 2.50 -10.52
CA LEU A 161 -12.18 1.54 -11.16
C LEU A 161 -12.47 1.39 -12.65
N PRO A 162 -11.46 1.51 -13.54
CA PRO A 162 -11.60 1.25 -14.96
C PRO A 162 -11.64 -0.27 -15.27
N VAL A 163 -12.53 -0.98 -14.58
CA VAL A 163 -12.70 -2.43 -14.62
C VAL A 163 -14.18 -2.75 -14.74
N ALA A 164 -14.54 -3.73 -15.58
CA ALA A 164 -15.92 -4.10 -15.81
C ALA A 164 -16.56 -4.77 -14.55
N ASP A 165 -17.88 -4.68 -14.45
CA ASP A 165 -18.66 -5.34 -13.40
C ASP A 165 -18.45 -6.86 -13.43
N ASN A 166 -18.41 -7.49 -12.26
CA ASN A 166 -18.33 -8.94 -12.10
C ASN A 166 -17.26 -9.62 -12.98
N SER A 167 -16.07 -9.00 -13.07
CA SER A 167 -14.97 -9.48 -13.92
C SER A 167 -13.76 -9.96 -13.16
N ALA A 168 -13.62 -9.63 -11.88
CA ALA A 168 -12.51 -10.02 -11.03
C ALA A 168 -12.88 -11.18 -10.08
N ASP A 169 -11.98 -12.12 -9.89
CA ASP A 169 -12.11 -13.18 -8.90
C ASP A 169 -11.53 -12.72 -7.54
N ILE A 170 -10.49 -11.89 -7.60
CA ILE A 170 -9.79 -11.38 -6.42
C ILE A 170 -9.46 -9.91 -6.61
N ILE A 171 -9.56 -9.17 -5.51
CA ILE A 171 -8.97 -7.84 -5.38
C ILE A 171 -7.88 -7.90 -4.33
N MET A 172 -6.70 -7.43 -4.71
CA MET A 172 -5.59 -7.19 -3.80
C MET A 172 -5.39 -5.70 -3.57
N SER A 173 -4.81 -5.34 -2.43
CA SER A 173 -4.34 -3.98 -2.15
C SER A 173 -3.25 -4.00 -1.07
N ASN A 174 -2.27 -3.12 -1.19
CA ASN A 174 -1.18 -3.00 -0.23
C ASN A 174 -0.96 -1.55 0.19
N CYS A 175 -1.51 -1.15 1.34
CA CYS A 175 -1.40 0.20 1.92
C CYS A 175 -1.89 1.33 0.99
N VAL A 176 -3.06 1.18 0.40
CA VAL A 176 -3.58 2.15 -0.56
C VAL A 176 -4.96 2.70 -0.18
N ILE A 177 -5.81 1.89 0.44
CA ILE A 177 -7.21 2.29 0.72
C ILE A 177 -7.24 3.48 1.69
N ASN A 178 -6.29 3.56 2.62
CA ASN A 178 -6.18 4.68 3.55
C ASN A 178 -5.79 6.01 2.90
N LEU A 179 -5.24 5.98 1.69
CA LEU A 179 -4.94 7.20 0.92
C LEU A 179 -6.20 7.83 0.34
N SER A 180 -7.28 7.07 0.21
CA SER A 180 -8.57 7.56 -0.27
C SER A 180 -9.36 8.24 0.84
N PRO A 181 -9.89 9.47 0.59
CA PRO A 181 -10.84 10.12 1.49
C PRO A 181 -12.25 9.53 1.39
N GLU A 182 -12.51 8.57 0.49
CA GLU A 182 -13.83 8.02 0.17
C GLU A 182 -13.87 6.50 0.21
N LYS A 183 -13.46 5.92 1.32
CA LYS A 183 -13.33 4.45 1.48
C LYS A 183 -14.59 3.66 1.16
N LEU A 184 -15.77 4.22 1.47
CA LEU A 184 -17.05 3.60 1.10
C LEU A 184 -17.17 3.46 -0.42
N SER A 185 -16.74 4.46 -1.19
CA SER A 185 -16.72 4.40 -2.66
C SER A 185 -15.74 3.35 -3.16
N VAL A 186 -14.54 3.26 -2.55
CA VAL A 186 -13.55 2.23 -2.87
C VAL A 186 -14.13 0.83 -2.68
N TYR A 187 -14.74 0.54 -1.53
CA TYR A 187 -15.32 -0.78 -1.27
C TYR A 187 -16.55 -1.07 -2.14
N ARG A 188 -17.35 -0.06 -2.51
CA ARG A 188 -18.44 -0.23 -3.49
C ARG A 188 -17.91 -0.61 -4.87
N GLU A 189 -16.86 0.05 -5.34
CA GLU A 189 -16.20 -0.30 -6.60
C GLU A 189 -15.58 -1.70 -6.57
N ALA A 190 -14.92 -2.04 -5.46
CA ALA A 190 -14.41 -3.38 -5.24
C ALA A 190 -15.54 -4.43 -5.32
N PHE A 191 -16.66 -4.17 -4.67
CA PHE A 191 -17.83 -5.05 -4.73
C PHE A 191 -18.43 -5.14 -6.13
N ARG A 192 -18.52 -4.02 -6.85
CA ARG A 192 -19.04 -3.96 -8.22
C ARG A 192 -18.24 -4.88 -9.15
N ILE A 193 -16.92 -4.76 -9.14
CA ILE A 193 -16.05 -5.49 -10.08
C ILE A 193 -15.82 -6.96 -9.72
N LEU A 194 -15.97 -7.35 -8.44
CA LEU A 194 -15.86 -8.74 -8.02
C LEU A 194 -17.01 -9.57 -8.58
N ARG A 195 -16.71 -10.79 -9.02
CA ARG A 195 -17.69 -11.83 -9.30
C ARG A 195 -18.36 -12.30 -8.00
N PRO A 196 -19.55 -12.89 -8.06
CA PRO A 196 -20.07 -13.68 -6.94
C PRO A 196 -19.04 -14.72 -6.47
N ASN A 197 -18.87 -14.88 -5.16
CA ASN A 197 -17.79 -15.63 -4.51
C ASN A 197 -16.36 -15.05 -4.70
N GLY A 198 -16.22 -13.92 -5.35
CA GLY A 198 -14.95 -13.19 -5.40
C GLY A 198 -14.56 -12.64 -4.02
N ARG A 199 -13.26 -12.48 -3.79
CA ARG A 199 -12.72 -12.15 -2.47
C ARG A 199 -11.81 -10.95 -2.46
N LEU A 200 -11.71 -10.30 -1.29
CA LEU A 200 -10.72 -9.29 -0.97
C LEU A 200 -9.51 -9.93 -0.26
N ALA A 201 -8.32 -9.48 -0.62
CA ALA A 201 -7.06 -9.83 0.04
C ALA A 201 -6.24 -8.53 0.21
N ILE A 202 -6.49 -7.80 1.28
CA ILE A 202 -5.96 -6.47 1.52
C ILE A 202 -4.97 -6.51 2.67
N SER A 203 -3.83 -5.85 2.52
CA SER A 203 -2.94 -5.47 3.61
C SER A 203 -2.97 -3.96 3.74
N ASP A 204 -3.46 -3.43 4.86
CA ASP A 204 -3.53 -1.98 5.10
C ASP A 204 -3.33 -1.65 6.57
N ILE A 205 -3.20 -0.38 6.88
CA ILE A 205 -3.13 0.13 8.25
C ILE A 205 -4.55 0.29 8.79
N VAL A 206 -4.77 -0.16 10.02
CA VAL A 206 -6.02 0.07 10.75
C VAL A 206 -5.75 0.77 12.07
N ALA A 207 -6.68 1.61 12.50
CA ALA A 207 -6.62 2.24 13.80
C ALA A 207 -7.17 1.30 14.89
N THR A 208 -6.47 1.21 16.01
CA THR A 208 -6.89 0.44 17.18
C THR A 208 -7.69 1.27 18.18
N ALA A 209 -7.69 2.59 17.98
CA ALA A 209 -8.52 3.58 18.67
C ALA A 209 -8.78 4.76 17.72
N PRO A 210 -9.79 5.60 17.95
CA PRO A 210 -10.02 6.79 17.15
C PRO A 210 -8.76 7.66 17.05
N LEU A 211 -8.38 8.03 15.84
CA LEU A 211 -7.21 8.87 15.62
C LEU A 211 -7.45 10.29 16.11
N PRO A 212 -6.49 10.94 16.78
CA PRO A 212 -6.54 12.37 17.07
C PRO A 212 -6.68 13.20 15.78
N ASP A 213 -7.40 14.32 15.89
CA ASP A 213 -7.62 15.27 14.78
C ASP A 213 -6.31 15.74 14.12
N GLU A 214 -5.25 15.89 14.91
CA GLU A 214 -3.93 16.33 14.47
C GLU A 214 -3.30 15.31 13.52
N ILE A 215 -3.46 14.01 13.80
CA ILE A 215 -2.98 12.92 12.94
C ILE A 215 -3.82 12.83 11.66
N GLN A 216 -5.15 12.94 11.77
CA GLN A 216 -6.05 12.85 10.61
C GLN A 216 -5.87 14.01 9.62
N LYS A 217 -5.47 15.19 10.12
CA LYS A 217 -5.31 16.42 9.30
C LYS A 217 -3.89 16.62 8.79
N ASP A 218 -2.94 15.79 9.18
CA ASP A 218 -1.57 15.87 8.67
C ASP A 218 -1.46 15.15 7.32
N LEU A 219 -1.32 15.91 6.24
CA LEU A 219 -1.21 15.37 4.88
C LEU A 219 0.02 14.46 4.70
N ALA A 220 1.09 14.65 5.47
CA ALA A 220 2.25 13.77 5.42
C ALA A 220 1.90 12.40 6.04
N LEU A 221 1.17 12.38 7.16
CA LEU A 221 0.68 11.15 7.78
C LEU A 221 -0.40 10.47 6.92
N VAL A 222 -1.25 11.24 6.25
CA VAL A 222 -2.21 10.69 5.27
C VAL A 222 -1.45 10.02 4.12
N SER A 223 -0.45 10.69 3.53
CA SER A 223 0.37 10.11 2.45
C SER A 223 1.19 8.90 2.90
N ALA A 224 1.43 8.75 4.20
CA ALA A 224 2.06 7.59 4.82
C ALA A 224 1.05 6.49 5.23
N CYS A 225 -0.21 6.53 4.76
CA CYS A 225 -1.29 5.58 5.08
C CYS A 225 -1.74 5.58 6.56
N VAL A 226 -1.25 6.50 7.39
CA VAL A 226 -1.56 6.57 8.83
C VAL A 226 -2.74 7.48 9.10
N GLY A 227 -2.71 8.72 8.61
CA GLY A 227 -3.73 9.74 8.91
C GLY A 227 -5.13 9.39 8.40
N GLY A 228 -5.22 8.53 7.39
CA GLY A 228 -6.48 8.03 6.84
C GLY A 228 -6.96 6.70 7.41
N ALA A 229 -6.28 6.12 8.42
CA ALA A 229 -6.66 4.81 8.94
C ALA A 229 -8.01 4.83 9.65
N GLU A 230 -8.91 3.93 9.25
CA GLU A 230 -10.17 3.69 9.95
C GLU A 230 -9.98 2.72 11.12
N THR A 231 -10.87 2.78 12.12
CA THR A 231 -10.89 1.76 13.16
C THR A 231 -11.25 0.39 12.58
N ILE A 232 -10.83 -0.68 13.26
CA ILE A 232 -11.22 -2.04 12.88
C ILE A 232 -12.75 -2.17 12.80
N GLU A 233 -13.45 -1.59 13.78
CA GLU A 233 -14.90 -1.63 13.85
C GLU A 233 -15.57 -0.90 12.67
N ASP A 234 -15.08 0.30 12.32
CA ASP A 234 -15.63 1.07 11.21
C ASP A 234 -15.29 0.44 9.86
N THR A 235 -14.11 -0.16 9.71
CA THR A 235 -13.75 -0.96 8.52
C THR A 235 -14.73 -2.11 8.32
N VAL A 236 -15.06 -2.86 9.38
CA VAL A 236 -16.05 -3.96 9.31
C VAL A 236 -17.42 -3.40 8.94
N LYS A 237 -17.89 -2.33 9.59
CA LYS A 237 -19.19 -1.70 9.27
C LYS A 237 -19.28 -1.23 7.81
N ILE A 238 -18.20 -0.66 7.27
CA ILE A 238 -18.17 -0.22 5.87
C ILE A 238 -18.33 -1.43 4.94
N LEU A 239 -17.59 -2.51 5.18
CA LEU A 239 -17.66 -3.74 4.39
C LEU A 239 -19.05 -4.40 4.47
N GLU A 240 -19.64 -4.51 5.67
CA GLU A 240 -21.00 -5.01 5.86
C GLU A 240 -22.04 -4.16 5.12
N ASN A 241 -21.94 -2.83 5.21
CA ASN A 241 -22.84 -1.90 4.53
C ASN A 241 -22.78 -2.02 3.01
N VAL A 242 -21.64 -2.37 2.45
CA VAL A 242 -21.47 -2.62 1.00
C VAL A 242 -22.05 -3.97 0.60
N GLY A 243 -22.16 -4.93 1.52
CA GLY A 243 -22.74 -6.26 1.29
C GLY A 243 -21.72 -7.40 1.30
N PHE A 244 -20.49 -7.16 1.72
CA PHE A 244 -19.51 -8.21 1.92
C PHE A 244 -19.89 -9.11 3.10
N GLN A 245 -19.46 -10.37 3.02
CA GLN A 245 -19.64 -11.39 4.05
C GLN A 245 -18.28 -12.03 4.41
N ASP A 246 -18.27 -12.86 5.45
CA ASP A 246 -17.07 -13.55 5.96
C ASP A 246 -15.88 -12.59 6.21
N ILE A 247 -16.23 -11.41 6.73
CA ILE A 247 -15.28 -10.33 6.96
C ILE A 247 -14.33 -10.71 8.10
N LYS A 248 -13.03 -10.61 7.84
CA LYS A 248 -11.96 -10.85 8.81
C LYS A 248 -10.97 -9.70 8.75
N VAL A 249 -10.77 -9.03 9.87
CA VAL A 249 -9.71 -8.02 10.05
C VAL A 249 -8.75 -8.56 11.10
N LYS A 250 -7.53 -8.89 10.68
CA LYS A 250 -6.49 -9.50 11.53
C LYS A 250 -5.36 -8.50 11.76
N PRO A 251 -5.34 -7.78 12.88
CA PRO A 251 -4.26 -6.85 13.21
C PRO A 251 -2.95 -7.60 13.49
N LYS A 252 -1.83 -6.94 13.19
CA LYS A 252 -0.46 -7.40 13.39
C LYS A 252 0.24 -6.47 14.37
N ASP A 253 0.19 -6.75 15.66
CA ASP A 253 0.74 -5.90 16.71
C ASP A 253 2.26 -5.68 16.57
N GLU A 254 2.98 -6.65 16.00
CA GLU A 254 4.41 -6.55 15.70
C GLU A 254 4.75 -5.41 14.72
N SER A 255 3.79 -4.95 13.94
CA SER A 255 3.98 -3.86 12.96
C SER A 255 4.10 -2.47 13.59
N ARG A 256 3.67 -2.27 14.86
CA ARG A 256 3.68 -0.97 15.53
C ARG A 256 5.05 -0.32 15.54
N LYS A 257 6.08 -1.10 15.84
CA LYS A 257 7.46 -0.60 15.86
C LYS A 257 7.89 -0.11 14.49
N LEU A 258 7.64 -0.89 13.45
CA LEU A 258 7.95 -0.52 12.08
C LEU A 258 7.23 0.76 11.65
N ILE A 259 5.93 0.88 11.99
CA ILE A 259 5.12 2.06 11.67
C ILE A 259 5.66 3.30 12.40
N SER A 260 6.06 3.17 13.67
CA SER A 260 6.66 4.29 14.42
C SER A 260 7.99 4.77 13.83
N GLU A 261 8.75 3.88 13.19
CA GLU A 261 10.02 4.21 12.56
C GLU A 261 9.86 4.90 11.19
N TRP A 262 8.77 4.62 10.47
CA TRP A 262 8.55 5.13 9.11
C TRP A 262 7.59 6.31 9.03
N ALA A 263 6.71 6.49 10.01
CA ALA A 263 5.75 7.58 10.00
C ALA A 263 6.46 8.95 10.17
N PRO A 264 6.17 9.95 9.33
CA PRO A 264 6.86 11.23 9.38
C PRO A 264 6.53 12.04 10.65
N GLY A 265 7.52 12.80 11.15
CA GLY A 265 7.38 13.72 12.29
C GLY A 265 8.23 13.34 13.50
N GLU A 266 8.87 14.34 14.13
CA GLU A 266 9.79 14.12 15.27
C GLU A 266 9.08 13.71 16.58
N ASN A 267 7.80 14.04 16.75
CA ASN A 267 6.98 13.72 17.93
C ASN A 267 5.82 12.79 17.57
N ASN A 268 6.05 11.87 16.65
CA ASN A 268 4.98 11.06 16.09
C ASN A 268 4.71 9.83 16.95
N ASN A 269 3.60 9.87 17.70
CA ASN A 269 3.06 8.72 18.42
C ASN A 269 2.04 7.90 17.60
N ALA A 270 2.03 8.07 16.30
CA ALA A 270 1.06 7.41 15.40
C ALA A 270 1.06 5.87 15.58
N GLY A 271 2.24 5.26 15.80
CA GLY A 271 2.35 3.83 16.09
C GLY A 271 1.62 3.35 17.34
N GLU A 272 1.21 4.26 18.24
CA GLU A 272 0.37 3.90 19.39
C GLU A 272 -1.08 3.65 18.99
N TYR A 273 -1.54 4.32 17.92
CA TYR A 273 -2.93 4.29 17.46
C TYR A 273 -3.18 3.29 16.34
N VAL A 274 -2.16 2.90 15.57
CA VAL A 274 -2.34 2.10 14.35
C VAL A 274 -1.49 0.84 14.33
N VAL A 275 -1.97 -0.14 13.55
CA VAL A 275 -1.27 -1.37 13.22
C VAL A 275 -1.53 -1.74 11.77
N SER A 276 -0.62 -2.49 11.15
CA SER A 276 -0.92 -3.18 9.90
C SER A 276 -1.93 -4.29 10.17
N ALA A 277 -2.84 -4.53 9.24
CA ALA A 277 -3.81 -5.60 9.31
C ALA A 277 -3.99 -6.30 7.97
N TYR A 278 -4.37 -7.56 8.02
CA TYR A 278 -4.95 -8.26 6.88
C TYR A 278 -6.46 -8.15 6.94
N ILE A 279 -7.07 -7.76 5.80
CA ILE A 279 -8.51 -7.60 5.63
C ILE A 279 -8.95 -8.55 4.52
N GLU A 280 -9.80 -9.50 4.87
CA GLU A 280 -10.39 -10.49 3.98
C GLU A 280 -11.92 -10.35 4.02
N ALA A 281 -12.58 -10.46 2.88
CA ALA A 281 -14.03 -10.49 2.79
C ALA A 281 -14.46 -11.16 1.48
N ILE A 282 -15.68 -11.64 1.42
CA ILE A 282 -16.24 -12.36 0.26
C ILE A 282 -17.48 -11.62 -0.24
N LYS A 283 -17.58 -11.45 -1.56
CA LYS A 283 -18.83 -11.04 -2.20
C LYS A 283 -19.76 -12.25 -2.27
N PRO A 284 -20.93 -12.23 -1.61
CA PRO A 284 -21.85 -13.38 -1.64
C PRO A 284 -22.40 -13.65 -3.03
N VAL A 285 -22.88 -14.88 -3.23
CA VAL A 285 -23.76 -15.18 -4.37
C VAL A 285 -25.08 -14.48 -4.11
N SER A 286 -25.55 -13.69 -5.07
CA SER A 286 -26.90 -13.13 -4.97
C SER A 286 -27.90 -14.29 -5.02
N ASP A 287 -28.61 -14.53 -3.94
CA ASP A 287 -29.80 -15.35 -4.00
C ASP A 287 -30.78 -14.70 -4.98
N LYS A 288 -31.10 -15.41 -6.06
CA LYS A 288 -32.05 -14.97 -7.09
C LYS A 288 -33.47 -15.01 -6.55
#